data_ebcfb1283825b1f770ed051a9b576fed
#
_entry.id   ebcfb1283825b1f770ed051a9b576fed
#
_cell.length_a   1.000
_cell.length_b   1.000
_cell.length_c   1.000
_cell.angle_alpha   90.00
_cell.angle_beta   90.00
_cell.angle_gamma   90.00
#
_symmetry.space_group_name_H-M   'P 1'
#
loop_
_entity.id
_entity.type
_entity.pdbx_description
1 polymer ?
#
loop_
_entity_poly.entity_id
_entity_poly.type
_entity_poly.pdbx_seq_one_letter_code
_entity_poly.pdbx_strand_id
1 'polypeptide(L)'
;MRVRIKYSKQGLLKFIGHLDMMRCFQKLLRRAGVDVTFSEGYSPHMVMSYAFPLGVGMTSDSEYVDVDLNRAYSSRELVSLLNEAAPEGLHVLDAREVPLGKGNKGMTLVARADYTLSFRPGYEWDSSVQEAFRSWVKQPVIYAVKKSKKGEKEVDIAPFLYEAVISPEPKRVCGIADEEPEFRKGDLFLSLSAGSGTNIRPDLVMDTFVKDRGLLPDPYRFMINRDEVYADLGGERPGSDRFVPLIGLGTTME
;
A
#
# COMPACT_ATOMS: atom_id res chain seq x y z
N MET A 1 22.93 10.60 -0.11
CA MET A 1 22.30 9.47 0.62
C MET A 1 20.92 9.15 0.05
N ARG A 2 20.40 7.93 0.22
CA ARG A 2 19.01 7.61 -0.15
C ARG A 2 18.17 7.46 1.10
N VAL A 3 17.02 8.12 1.12
CA VAL A 3 16.08 8.06 2.23
C VAL A 3 14.76 7.45 1.75
N ARG A 4 14.26 6.44 2.45
CA ARG A 4 12.91 5.91 2.30
C ARG A 4 11.99 6.66 3.24
N ILE A 5 10.97 7.28 2.67
CA ILE A 5 9.96 8.04 3.39
C ILE A 5 8.67 7.23 3.38
N LYS A 6 8.12 6.96 4.58
CA LYS A 6 6.79 6.38 4.79
C LYS A 6 5.79 7.50 5.00
N TYR A 7 4.65 7.45 4.30
CA TYR A 7 3.60 8.46 4.42
C TYR A 7 2.21 7.87 4.24
N SER A 8 1.20 8.54 4.78
CA SER A 8 -0.21 8.21 4.57
C SER A 8 -0.79 9.01 3.39
N LYS A 9 -1.82 8.45 2.75
CA LYS A 9 -2.61 9.08 1.68
C LYS A 9 -4.08 8.95 2.01
N GLN A 10 -4.68 10.04 2.50
CA GLN A 10 -6.03 10.04 3.05
C GLN A 10 -6.92 11.12 2.41
N GLY A 11 -8.18 11.18 2.81
CA GLY A 11 -9.11 12.23 2.43
C GLY A 11 -9.28 12.37 0.91
N LEU A 12 -9.26 13.60 0.42
CA LEU A 12 -9.44 13.91 -1.01
C LEU A 12 -8.26 13.44 -1.88
N LEU A 13 -7.08 13.20 -1.29
CA LEU A 13 -5.93 12.70 -2.05
C LEU A 13 -6.18 11.32 -2.65
N LYS A 14 -7.14 10.54 -2.14
CA LYS A 14 -7.51 9.25 -2.75
C LYS A 14 -7.94 9.37 -4.23
N PHE A 15 -8.41 10.54 -4.66
CA PHE A 15 -8.87 10.77 -6.02
C PHE A 15 -7.78 11.17 -7.01
N ILE A 16 -6.55 11.43 -6.55
CA ILE A 16 -5.43 11.76 -7.45
C ILE A 16 -4.67 10.50 -7.86
N GLY A 17 -4.27 10.45 -9.13
CA GLY A 17 -3.49 9.37 -9.70
C GLY A 17 -2.00 9.44 -9.35
N HIS A 18 -1.24 8.41 -9.75
CA HIS A 18 0.19 8.30 -9.45
C HIS A 18 1.00 9.50 -9.95
N LEU A 19 0.77 9.98 -11.17
CA LEU A 19 1.54 11.10 -11.74
C LEU A 19 1.29 12.41 -10.98
N ASP A 20 0.06 12.63 -10.53
CA ASP A 20 -0.29 13.81 -9.73
C ASP A 20 0.24 13.69 -8.30
N MET A 21 0.28 12.48 -7.74
CA MET A 21 0.93 12.22 -6.46
C MET A 21 2.44 12.48 -6.53
N MET A 22 3.10 12.09 -7.63
CA MET A 22 4.51 12.43 -7.88
C MET A 22 4.72 13.96 -7.89
N ARG A 23 3.90 14.69 -8.62
CA ARG A 23 3.96 16.16 -8.68
C ARG A 23 3.69 16.80 -7.31
N CYS A 24 2.72 16.26 -6.56
CA CYS A 24 2.42 16.68 -5.21
C CYS A 24 3.63 16.54 -4.30
N PHE A 25 4.28 15.38 -4.32
CA PHE A 25 5.44 15.11 -3.48
C PHE A 25 6.68 15.93 -3.89
N GLN A 26 6.90 16.15 -5.19
CA GLN A 26 7.94 17.06 -5.68
C GLN A 26 7.73 18.50 -5.20
N LYS A 27 6.47 18.98 -5.20
CA LYS A 27 6.14 20.31 -4.65
C LYS A 27 6.31 20.35 -3.13
N LEU A 28 5.98 19.27 -2.43
CA LEU A 28 6.21 19.13 -0.99
C LEU A 28 7.68 19.28 -0.64
N LEU A 29 8.56 18.50 -1.28
CA LEU A 29 10.02 18.55 -1.06
C LEU A 29 10.58 19.96 -1.30
N ARG A 30 10.14 20.63 -2.36
CA ARG A 30 10.55 22.02 -2.66
C ARG A 30 10.08 23.01 -1.59
N ARG A 31 8.83 22.94 -1.15
CA ARG A 31 8.27 23.83 -0.11
C ARG A 31 8.96 23.62 1.24
N ALA A 32 9.28 22.38 1.56
CA ALA A 32 10.01 22.03 2.77
C ALA A 32 11.50 22.40 2.73
N GLY A 33 12.01 22.90 1.59
CA GLY A 33 13.43 23.27 1.43
C GLY A 33 14.39 22.09 1.50
N VAL A 34 13.90 20.86 1.21
CA VAL A 34 14.73 19.64 1.25
C VAL A 34 15.68 19.62 0.05
N ASP A 35 16.98 19.42 0.30
CA ASP A 35 18.03 19.39 -0.72
C ASP A 35 18.06 18.02 -1.41
N VAL A 36 17.28 17.91 -2.50
CA VAL A 36 17.08 16.68 -3.28
C VAL A 36 18.07 16.59 -4.42
N THR A 37 18.60 15.41 -4.67
CA THR A 37 19.46 15.13 -5.83
C THR A 37 18.64 15.15 -7.13
N PHE A 38 19.17 15.78 -8.17
CA PHE A 38 18.61 15.79 -9.52
C PHE A 38 19.40 14.85 -10.43
N SER A 39 18.70 14.29 -11.42
CA SER A 39 19.34 13.51 -12.47
C SER A 39 20.21 14.41 -13.36
N GLU A 40 21.23 13.82 -13.96
CA GLU A 40 22.08 14.48 -14.98
C GLU A 40 21.35 14.57 -16.32
N GLY A 41 21.84 15.47 -17.21
CA GLY A 41 21.36 15.61 -18.58
C GLY A 41 20.51 16.86 -18.84
N TYR A 42 19.88 16.92 -20.01
CA TYR A 42 19.16 18.12 -20.52
C TYR A 42 17.86 18.43 -19.81
N SER A 43 17.24 17.46 -19.13
CA SER A 43 15.99 17.63 -18.41
C SER A 43 16.09 17.06 -16.98
N PRO A 44 16.80 17.78 -16.09
CA PRO A 44 17.00 17.30 -14.73
C PRO A 44 15.68 17.13 -13.99
N HIS A 45 15.52 15.99 -13.34
CA HIS A 45 14.37 15.69 -12.48
C HIS A 45 14.85 15.14 -11.14
N MET A 46 14.04 15.33 -10.10
CA MET A 46 14.34 14.79 -8.77
C MET A 46 14.52 13.28 -8.82
N VAL A 47 15.61 12.77 -8.24
CA VAL A 47 15.87 11.33 -8.16
C VAL A 47 15.00 10.75 -7.07
N MET A 48 13.83 10.22 -7.46
CA MET A 48 12.85 9.63 -6.56
C MET A 48 12.16 8.43 -7.21
N SER A 49 11.72 7.48 -6.38
CA SER A 49 11.15 6.21 -6.82
C SER A 49 10.08 5.75 -5.84
N TYR A 50 8.85 5.56 -6.31
CA TYR A 50 7.75 5.02 -5.51
C TYR A 50 7.83 3.50 -5.43
N ALA A 51 7.59 2.95 -4.26
CA ALA A 51 7.69 1.50 -4.06
C ALA A 51 6.51 0.75 -4.73
N PHE A 52 5.29 1.17 -4.44
CA PHE A 52 4.09 0.49 -4.91
C PHE A 52 2.92 1.48 -5.07
N PRO A 53 2.82 2.17 -6.21
CA PRO A 53 1.81 3.19 -6.45
C PRO A 53 0.39 2.72 -6.15
N LEU A 54 -0.37 3.53 -5.40
CA LEU A 54 -1.74 3.25 -5.00
C LEU A 54 -2.72 3.58 -6.13
N GLY A 55 -3.75 2.75 -6.30
CA GLY A 55 -4.87 3.00 -7.21
C GLY A 55 -5.69 4.23 -6.82
N VAL A 56 -6.35 4.84 -7.81
CA VAL A 56 -7.32 5.94 -7.56
C VAL A 56 -8.53 5.40 -6.80
N GLY A 57 -9.02 6.16 -5.83
CA GLY A 57 -10.16 5.78 -4.99
C GLY A 57 -9.78 5.04 -3.71
N MET A 58 -8.50 4.68 -3.55
CA MET A 58 -7.99 4.00 -2.36
C MET A 58 -7.28 4.98 -1.43
N THR A 59 -7.40 4.74 -0.11
CA THR A 59 -6.60 5.35 0.93
C THR A 59 -5.43 4.46 1.33
N SER A 60 -4.44 5.00 2.03
CA SER A 60 -3.33 4.21 2.56
C SER A 60 -2.72 4.86 3.79
N ASP A 61 -2.30 4.02 4.73
CA ASP A 61 -1.49 4.40 5.89
C ASP A 61 -0.01 4.11 5.68
N SER A 62 0.36 3.51 4.55
CA SER A 62 1.72 3.06 4.29
C SER A 62 2.09 3.12 2.82
N GLU A 63 2.32 4.34 2.34
CA GLU A 63 2.95 4.59 1.06
C GLU A 63 4.44 4.83 1.25
N TYR A 64 5.24 4.45 0.23
CA TYR A 64 6.68 4.55 0.30
C TYR A 64 7.26 5.23 -0.94
N VAL A 65 8.15 6.20 -0.69
CA VAL A 65 8.96 6.83 -1.72
C VAL A 65 10.42 6.86 -1.28
N ASP A 66 11.31 6.41 -2.14
CA ASP A 66 12.75 6.56 -1.98
C ASP A 66 13.18 7.86 -2.68
N VAL A 67 13.93 8.71 -1.97
CA VAL A 67 14.42 10.01 -2.46
C VAL A 67 15.93 10.08 -2.21
N ASP A 68 16.69 10.49 -3.22
CA ASP A 68 18.13 10.74 -3.07
C ASP A 68 18.36 12.19 -2.63
N LEU A 69 19.10 12.38 -1.52
CA LEU A 69 19.37 13.67 -0.89
C LEU A 69 20.85 14.02 -0.99
N ASN A 70 21.16 15.33 -1.18
CA ASN A 70 22.53 15.84 -1.21
C ASN A 70 23.07 16.16 0.21
N ARG A 71 22.17 16.54 1.12
CA ARG A 71 22.49 16.87 2.51
C ARG A 71 22.00 15.75 3.44
N ALA A 72 22.69 15.55 4.56
CA ALA A 72 22.22 14.72 5.67
C ALA A 72 21.14 15.45 6.47
N TYR A 73 20.13 14.71 6.91
CA TYR A 73 19.07 15.13 7.80
C TYR A 73 18.91 14.05 8.88
N SER A 74 18.50 14.41 10.08
CA SER A 74 17.99 13.40 10.99
C SER A 74 16.59 12.95 10.55
N SER A 75 16.19 11.73 10.91
CA SER A 75 14.84 11.23 10.64
C SER A 75 13.75 12.17 11.17
N ARG A 76 13.94 12.67 12.39
CA ARG A 76 13.01 13.59 13.05
C ARG A 76 12.93 14.95 12.34
N GLU A 77 14.09 15.54 11.98
CA GLU A 77 14.15 16.81 11.24
C GLU A 77 13.39 16.69 9.92
N LEU A 78 13.68 15.64 9.14
CA LEU A 78 13.07 15.46 7.83
C LEU A 78 11.56 15.24 7.92
N VAL A 79 11.08 14.44 8.86
CA VAL A 79 9.65 14.22 9.10
C VAL A 79 8.95 15.53 9.49
N SER A 80 9.55 16.33 10.38
CA SER A 80 8.97 17.63 10.78
C SER A 80 8.86 18.60 9.61
N LEU A 81 9.96 18.82 8.88
CA LEU A 81 10.00 19.70 7.71
C LEU A 81 8.96 19.32 6.65
N LEU A 82 8.81 18.02 6.38
CA LEU A 82 7.84 17.55 5.41
C LEU A 82 6.41 17.73 5.89
N ASN A 83 6.11 17.45 7.15
CA ASN A 83 4.76 17.60 7.69
C ASN A 83 4.33 19.07 7.79
N GLU A 84 5.24 20.00 8.10
CA GLU A 84 4.96 21.44 8.10
C GLU A 84 4.55 21.97 6.71
N ALA A 85 5.07 21.34 5.64
CA ALA A 85 4.77 21.71 4.26
C ALA A 85 3.72 20.80 3.57
N ALA A 86 3.24 19.76 4.26
CA ALA A 86 2.35 18.76 3.68
C ALA A 86 0.96 19.36 3.38
N PRO A 87 0.32 18.96 2.27
CA PRO A 87 -1.09 19.26 2.04
C PRO A 87 -1.97 18.37 2.93
N GLU A 88 -3.19 18.80 3.17
CA GLU A 88 -4.22 17.98 3.82
C GLU A 88 -4.34 16.59 3.17
N GLY A 89 -4.46 15.55 3.99
CA GLY A 89 -4.54 14.17 3.56
C GLY A 89 -3.21 13.48 3.26
N LEU A 90 -2.08 14.19 3.36
CA LEU A 90 -0.74 13.61 3.32
C LEU A 90 -0.05 13.83 4.67
N HIS A 91 0.38 12.74 5.31
CA HIS A 91 1.16 12.82 6.53
C HIS A 91 2.38 11.90 6.44
N VAL A 92 3.57 12.45 6.70
CA VAL A 92 4.83 11.70 6.73
C VAL A 92 4.98 11.08 8.09
N LEU A 93 5.14 9.75 8.12
CA LEU A 93 5.14 8.93 9.33
C LEU A 93 6.56 8.60 9.80
N ASP A 94 7.47 8.33 8.87
CA ASP A 94 8.86 7.95 9.17
C ASP A 94 9.77 8.22 7.97
N ALA A 95 11.06 8.39 8.23
CA ALA A 95 12.09 8.56 7.20
C ALA A 95 13.36 7.84 7.66
N ARG A 96 13.89 6.93 6.83
CA ARG A 96 15.07 6.14 7.17
C ARG A 96 16.05 6.07 6.00
N GLU A 97 17.32 6.07 6.31
CA GLU A 97 18.35 5.82 5.31
C GLU A 97 18.29 4.36 4.83
N VAL A 98 18.39 4.17 3.51
CA VAL A 98 18.48 2.86 2.89
C VAL A 98 19.72 2.78 2.01
N PRO A 99 20.33 1.58 1.87
CA PRO A 99 21.53 1.42 1.05
C PRO A 99 21.29 1.84 -0.40
N LEU A 100 22.28 2.46 -1.03
CA LEU A 100 22.27 2.75 -2.44
C LEU A 100 22.31 1.45 -3.27
N GLY A 101 21.80 1.51 -4.49
CA GLY A 101 21.78 0.39 -5.41
C GLY A 101 20.38 0.07 -5.93
N LYS A 102 20.31 -0.58 -7.10
CA LYS A 102 19.03 -0.90 -7.76
C LYS A 102 18.22 -1.92 -6.97
N GLY A 103 18.86 -2.92 -6.37
CA GLY A 103 18.21 -3.98 -5.59
C GLY A 103 17.57 -3.48 -4.28
N ASN A 104 18.01 -2.34 -3.76
CA ASN A 104 17.54 -1.77 -2.50
C ASN A 104 16.39 -0.77 -2.67
N LYS A 105 15.98 -0.48 -3.92
CA LYS A 105 14.82 0.39 -4.17
C LYS A 105 13.53 -0.28 -3.68
N GLY A 106 12.67 0.50 -3.02
CA GLY A 106 11.39 0.00 -2.51
C GLY A 106 10.60 -0.77 -3.57
N MET A 107 10.54 -0.28 -4.81
CA MET A 107 9.82 -0.93 -5.91
C MET A 107 10.30 -2.36 -6.26
N THR A 108 11.56 -2.68 -5.99
CA THR A 108 12.13 -4.02 -6.20
C THR A 108 11.88 -4.97 -5.04
N LEU A 109 11.65 -4.43 -3.87
CA LEU A 109 11.53 -5.19 -2.61
C LEU A 109 10.09 -5.56 -2.26
N VAL A 110 9.10 -4.89 -2.86
CA VAL A 110 7.68 -5.17 -2.58
C VAL A 110 7.33 -6.61 -2.92
N ALA A 111 6.79 -7.32 -1.92
CA ALA A 111 6.38 -8.71 -2.04
C ALA A 111 4.99 -9.01 -1.47
N ARG A 112 4.52 -8.20 -0.51
CA ARG A 112 3.22 -8.36 0.15
C ARG A 112 2.63 -6.99 0.46
N ALA A 113 1.30 -6.90 0.43
CA ALA A 113 0.57 -5.74 0.94
C ALA A 113 -0.68 -6.19 1.68
N ASP A 114 -0.96 -5.49 2.77
CA ASP A 114 -2.13 -5.69 3.61
C ASP A 114 -3.17 -4.61 3.32
N TYR A 115 -4.45 -5.01 3.32
CA TYR A 115 -5.57 -4.15 3.00
C TYR A 115 -6.72 -4.38 3.97
N THR A 116 -7.38 -3.28 4.34
CA THR A 116 -8.71 -3.30 4.96
C THR A 116 -9.75 -2.82 3.96
N LEU A 117 -10.82 -3.59 3.82
CA LEU A 117 -11.95 -3.29 2.96
C LEU A 117 -13.18 -3.04 3.83
N SER A 118 -13.64 -1.80 3.89
CA SER A 118 -14.83 -1.42 4.63
C SER A 118 -16.05 -1.36 3.71
N PHE A 119 -17.15 -1.96 4.13
CA PHE A 119 -18.39 -1.86 3.39
C PHE A 119 -18.94 -0.44 3.41
N ARG A 120 -19.40 0.03 2.26
CA ARG A 120 -20.21 1.24 2.23
C ARG A 120 -21.57 0.97 2.87
N PRO A 121 -22.19 1.97 3.48
CA PRO A 121 -23.53 1.82 4.09
C PRO A 121 -24.53 1.22 3.11
N GLY A 122 -25.22 0.14 3.54
CA GLY A 122 -26.20 -0.57 2.71
C GLY A 122 -25.64 -1.67 1.81
N TYR A 123 -24.32 -1.93 1.86
CA TYR A 123 -23.66 -2.99 1.10
C TYR A 123 -23.13 -4.12 1.98
N GLU A 124 -23.38 -4.05 3.27
CA GLU A 124 -22.91 -5.03 4.25
C GLU A 124 -23.42 -6.44 3.89
N TRP A 125 -22.55 -7.41 4.11
CA TRP A 125 -22.91 -8.81 3.89
C TRP A 125 -23.70 -9.35 5.09
N ASP A 126 -24.76 -10.08 4.81
CA ASP A 126 -25.43 -10.91 5.82
C ASP A 126 -24.54 -12.07 6.29
N SER A 127 -24.98 -12.75 7.35
CA SER A 127 -24.22 -13.85 7.94
C SER A 127 -23.98 -15.01 6.97
N SER A 128 -24.87 -15.25 6.00
CA SER A 128 -24.75 -16.34 5.05
C SER A 128 -23.65 -16.07 4.04
N VAL A 129 -23.55 -14.83 3.54
CA VAL A 129 -22.48 -14.40 2.63
C VAL A 129 -21.13 -14.35 3.34
N GLN A 130 -21.11 -13.90 4.61
CA GLN A 130 -19.89 -13.92 5.42
C GLN A 130 -19.35 -15.34 5.62
N GLU A 131 -20.21 -16.31 5.94
CA GLU A 131 -19.81 -17.71 6.10
C GLU A 131 -19.36 -18.33 4.78
N ALA A 132 -20.04 -17.98 3.69
CA ALA A 132 -19.64 -18.39 2.35
C ALA A 132 -18.24 -17.86 1.99
N PHE A 133 -17.90 -16.61 2.35
CA PHE A 133 -16.58 -16.05 2.15
C PHE A 133 -15.52 -16.78 2.99
N ARG A 134 -15.79 -17.03 4.29
CA ARG A 134 -14.87 -17.80 5.16
C ARG A 134 -14.56 -19.20 4.62
N SER A 135 -15.55 -19.83 3.98
CA SER A 135 -15.38 -21.14 3.36
C SER A 135 -14.63 -21.04 2.01
N TRP A 136 -14.93 -20.02 1.23
CA TRP A 136 -14.33 -19.80 -0.09
C TRP A 136 -12.83 -19.53 -0.02
N VAL A 137 -12.36 -18.70 0.92
CA VAL A 137 -10.95 -18.38 1.08
C VAL A 137 -10.07 -19.56 1.53
N LYS A 138 -10.69 -20.64 2.02
CA LYS A 138 -10.00 -21.88 2.43
C LYS A 138 -9.86 -22.88 1.30
N GLN A 139 -10.38 -22.60 0.11
CA GLN A 139 -10.26 -23.51 -1.02
C GLN A 139 -8.78 -23.65 -1.44
N PRO A 140 -8.34 -24.87 -1.80
CA PRO A 140 -6.95 -25.10 -2.21
C PRO A 140 -6.60 -24.44 -3.54
N VAL A 141 -7.62 -24.13 -4.37
CA VAL A 141 -7.49 -23.49 -5.69
C VAL A 141 -8.61 -22.48 -5.86
N ILE A 142 -8.29 -21.27 -6.26
CA ILE A 142 -9.24 -20.20 -6.54
C ILE A 142 -8.85 -19.56 -7.87
N TYR A 143 -9.61 -19.82 -8.92
CA TYR A 143 -9.32 -19.26 -10.24
C TYR A 143 -9.92 -17.88 -10.43
N ALA A 144 -9.05 -16.90 -10.69
CA ALA A 144 -9.44 -15.53 -11.03
C ALA A 144 -9.04 -15.18 -12.46
N VAL A 145 -9.85 -14.39 -13.14
CA VAL A 145 -9.56 -13.90 -14.49
C VAL A 145 -8.84 -12.57 -14.42
N LYS A 146 -7.54 -12.56 -14.70
CA LYS A 146 -6.74 -11.33 -14.80
C LYS A 146 -6.81 -10.76 -16.22
N LYS A 147 -7.26 -9.52 -16.32
CA LYS A 147 -7.26 -8.76 -17.59
C LYS A 147 -5.92 -8.07 -17.80
N SER A 148 -5.35 -8.19 -18.97
CA SER A 148 -4.12 -7.51 -19.37
C SER A 148 -4.24 -6.97 -20.79
N LYS A 149 -3.28 -6.13 -21.22
CA LYS A 149 -3.20 -5.66 -22.62
C LYS A 149 -3.08 -6.81 -23.65
N LYS A 150 -2.63 -7.98 -23.20
CA LYS A 150 -2.45 -9.19 -24.05
C LYS A 150 -3.66 -10.13 -24.04
N GLY A 151 -4.74 -9.76 -23.35
CA GLY A 151 -5.95 -10.55 -23.19
C GLY A 151 -6.23 -10.94 -21.75
N GLU A 152 -7.19 -11.85 -21.57
CA GLU A 152 -7.59 -12.41 -20.29
C GLU A 152 -6.78 -13.68 -20.01
N LYS A 153 -6.36 -13.87 -18.78
CA LYS A 153 -5.67 -15.08 -18.31
C LYS A 153 -6.28 -15.53 -17.00
N GLU A 154 -6.63 -16.80 -16.93
CA GLU A 154 -7.00 -17.45 -15.67
C GLU A 154 -5.76 -17.74 -14.84
N VAL A 155 -5.81 -17.41 -13.55
CA VAL A 155 -4.71 -17.56 -12.59
C VAL A 155 -5.28 -18.09 -11.29
N ASP A 156 -4.67 -19.13 -10.73
CA ASP A 156 -4.94 -19.54 -9.36
C ASP A 156 -4.38 -18.49 -8.39
N ILE A 157 -5.25 -17.87 -7.60
CA ILE A 157 -4.89 -16.84 -6.63
C ILE A 157 -4.75 -17.36 -5.21
N ALA A 158 -5.18 -18.60 -4.91
CA ALA A 158 -5.12 -19.17 -3.57
C ALA A 158 -3.71 -19.12 -2.94
N PRO A 159 -2.61 -19.46 -3.64
CA PRO A 159 -1.25 -19.38 -3.09
C PRO A 159 -0.77 -17.97 -2.76
N PHE A 160 -1.45 -16.94 -3.28
CA PHE A 160 -1.10 -15.53 -3.17
C PHE A 160 -2.01 -14.74 -2.24
N LEU A 161 -2.95 -15.42 -1.61
CA LEU A 161 -3.86 -14.92 -0.58
C LEU A 161 -3.34 -15.41 0.78
N TYR A 162 -2.45 -14.63 1.40
CA TYR A 162 -1.75 -15.04 2.62
C TYR A 162 -2.68 -15.04 3.84
N GLU A 163 -3.60 -14.08 3.91
CA GLU A 163 -4.62 -14.00 4.93
C GLU A 163 -5.88 -13.34 4.37
N ALA A 164 -7.04 -13.84 4.76
CA ALA A 164 -8.34 -13.26 4.43
C ALA A 164 -9.31 -13.54 5.57
N VAL A 165 -9.69 -12.49 6.30
CA VAL A 165 -10.57 -12.61 7.46
C VAL A 165 -11.62 -11.50 7.48
N ILE A 166 -12.75 -11.80 8.08
CA ILE A 166 -13.76 -10.81 8.47
C ILE A 166 -13.43 -10.43 9.91
N SER A 167 -13.00 -9.21 10.14
CA SER A 167 -12.60 -8.74 11.45
C SER A 167 -13.83 -8.46 12.32
N PRO A 168 -13.92 -9.01 13.54
CA PRO A 168 -14.94 -8.65 14.50
C PRO A 168 -14.68 -7.28 15.16
N GLU A 169 -13.40 -6.85 15.16
CA GLU A 169 -12.94 -5.60 15.74
C GLU A 169 -12.20 -4.79 14.69
N PRO A 170 -12.36 -3.45 14.65
CA PRO A 170 -11.58 -2.61 13.75
C PRO A 170 -10.09 -2.71 14.10
N LYS A 171 -9.25 -3.04 13.13
CA LYS A 171 -7.80 -2.88 13.31
C LYS A 171 -7.52 -1.39 13.42
N ARG A 172 -6.93 -0.95 14.54
CA ARG A 172 -6.39 0.40 14.64
C ARG A 172 -5.25 0.52 13.64
N VAL A 173 -5.46 1.30 12.62
CA VAL A 173 -4.40 1.69 11.73
C VAL A 173 -3.62 2.81 12.38
N CYS A 174 -2.32 2.67 12.38
CA CYS A 174 -1.39 3.53 13.09
C CYS A 174 -1.43 4.97 12.55
N GLY A 175 -1.67 5.96 13.41
CA GLY A 175 -0.87 7.17 13.32
C GLY A 175 -1.52 8.51 13.09
N ILE A 176 -2.83 8.67 12.96
CA ILE A 176 -3.46 10.00 13.08
C ILE A 176 -4.33 9.97 14.35
N ALA A 177 -3.86 10.66 15.40
CA ALA A 177 -4.39 10.51 16.75
C ALA A 177 -5.82 11.01 16.96
N ASP A 178 -6.42 11.73 16.01
CA ASP A 178 -7.67 12.45 16.18
C ASP A 178 -8.80 12.06 15.21
N GLU A 179 -8.55 11.16 14.25
CA GLU A 179 -9.62 10.62 13.41
C GLU A 179 -9.96 9.20 13.87
N GLU A 180 -11.21 8.97 14.29
CA GLU A 180 -11.70 7.62 14.54
C GLU A 180 -11.57 6.81 13.24
N PRO A 181 -10.98 5.60 13.28
CA PRO A 181 -10.91 4.77 12.09
C PRO A 181 -12.34 4.49 11.62
N GLU A 182 -12.63 4.78 10.35
CA GLU A 182 -13.92 4.51 9.71
C GLU A 182 -14.23 2.99 9.58
N PHE A 183 -13.46 2.14 10.24
CA PHE A 183 -13.62 0.69 10.18
C PHE A 183 -14.78 0.23 11.05
N ARG A 184 -15.69 -0.51 10.44
CA ARG A 184 -16.89 -1.04 11.10
C ARG A 184 -16.71 -2.52 11.41
N LYS A 185 -17.45 -3.00 12.39
CA LYS A 185 -17.56 -4.43 12.66
C LYS A 185 -18.01 -5.16 11.39
N GLY A 186 -17.24 -6.18 10.99
CA GLY A 186 -17.48 -6.95 9.78
C GLY A 186 -16.64 -6.55 8.58
N ASP A 187 -15.75 -5.55 8.71
CA ASP A 187 -14.79 -5.21 7.65
C ASP A 187 -13.90 -6.41 7.30
N LEU A 188 -13.44 -6.44 6.05
CA LEU A 188 -12.58 -7.50 5.55
C LEU A 188 -11.11 -7.07 5.67
N PHE A 189 -10.27 -7.97 6.13
CA PHE A 189 -8.82 -7.85 6.05
C PHE A 189 -8.28 -8.83 5.03
N LEU A 190 -7.45 -8.34 4.11
CA LEU A 190 -6.77 -9.13 3.08
C LEU A 190 -5.27 -8.89 3.13
N SER A 191 -4.49 -9.95 3.22
CA SER A 191 -3.04 -9.92 3.04
C SER A 191 -2.70 -10.63 1.74
N LEU A 192 -2.11 -9.92 0.78
CA LEU A 192 -1.98 -10.33 -0.60
C LEU A 192 -0.55 -10.23 -1.11
N SER A 193 -0.17 -11.14 -2.01
CA SER A 193 1.06 -11.00 -2.79
C SER A 193 1.02 -9.72 -3.63
N ALA A 194 2.12 -8.97 -3.60
CA ALA A 194 2.26 -7.68 -4.25
C ALA A 194 3.61 -7.56 -4.98
N GLY A 195 3.77 -6.51 -5.77
CA GLY A 195 5.02 -6.17 -6.44
C GLY A 195 5.17 -6.75 -7.84
N SER A 196 6.42 -6.87 -8.30
CA SER A 196 6.74 -7.22 -9.70
C SER A 196 6.58 -8.70 -10.04
N GLY A 197 6.58 -9.59 -9.05
CA GLY A 197 6.37 -11.02 -9.24
C GLY A 197 4.91 -11.33 -9.56
N THR A 198 4.14 -11.63 -8.54
CA THR A 198 2.69 -11.83 -8.67
C THR A 198 1.98 -10.76 -7.86
N ASN A 199 1.27 -9.88 -8.55
CA ASN A 199 0.47 -8.83 -7.92
C ASN A 199 -1.00 -9.23 -7.92
N ILE A 200 -1.57 -9.44 -6.72
CA ILE A 200 -3.01 -9.67 -6.52
C ILE A 200 -3.61 -8.42 -5.91
N ARG A 201 -4.62 -7.87 -6.58
CA ARG A 201 -5.32 -6.68 -6.09
C ARG A 201 -6.55 -7.09 -5.30
N PRO A 202 -6.93 -6.33 -4.25
CA PRO A 202 -8.10 -6.65 -3.44
C PRO A 202 -9.41 -6.68 -4.25
N ASP A 203 -9.58 -5.81 -5.24
CA ASP A 203 -10.73 -5.82 -6.14
C ASP A 203 -10.83 -7.14 -6.92
N LEU A 204 -9.72 -7.69 -7.42
CA LEU A 204 -9.72 -8.98 -8.10
C LEU A 204 -10.21 -10.12 -7.21
N VAL A 205 -9.79 -10.14 -5.95
CA VAL A 205 -10.23 -11.15 -4.97
C VAL A 205 -11.74 -11.06 -4.75
N MET A 206 -12.23 -9.83 -4.54
CA MET A 206 -13.64 -9.59 -4.26
C MET A 206 -14.53 -9.86 -5.47
N ASP A 207 -14.13 -9.43 -6.67
CA ASP A 207 -14.85 -9.71 -7.92
C ASP A 207 -14.93 -11.21 -8.21
N THR A 208 -13.85 -11.95 -7.92
CA THR A 208 -13.82 -13.40 -8.07
C THR A 208 -14.80 -14.07 -7.13
N PHE A 209 -14.78 -13.74 -5.83
CA PHE A 209 -15.72 -14.28 -4.86
C PHE A 209 -17.17 -14.01 -5.23
N VAL A 210 -17.49 -12.76 -5.56
CA VAL A 210 -18.85 -12.32 -5.93
C VAL A 210 -19.33 -13.07 -7.17
N LYS A 211 -18.47 -13.23 -8.17
CA LYS A 211 -18.78 -13.99 -9.39
C LYS A 211 -19.03 -15.47 -9.11
N ASP A 212 -18.17 -16.10 -8.30
CA ASP A 212 -18.30 -17.52 -7.94
C ASP A 212 -19.59 -17.81 -7.16
N ARG A 213 -20.15 -16.80 -6.49
CA ARG A 213 -21.43 -16.88 -5.79
C ARG A 213 -22.64 -16.46 -6.64
N GLY A 214 -22.45 -16.13 -7.92
CA GLY A 214 -23.51 -15.65 -8.77
C GLY A 214 -24.08 -14.29 -8.36
N LEU A 215 -23.35 -13.52 -7.55
CA LEU A 215 -23.70 -12.17 -7.16
C LEU A 215 -23.25 -11.19 -8.25
N LEU A 216 -23.89 -10.03 -8.31
CA LEU A 216 -23.49 -8.98 -9.24
C LEU A 216 -22.26 -8.23 -8.69
N PRO A 217 -21.18 -8.09 -9.47
CA PRO A 217 -20.06 -7.24 -9.09
C PRO A 217 -20.50 -5.80 -8.94
N ASP A 218 -20.05 -5.15 -7.86
CA ASP A 218 -20.26 -3.73 -7.64
C ASP A 218 -18.94 -3.10 -7.17
N PRO A 219 -18.30 -2.28 -8.03
CA PRO A 219 -17.01 -1.65 -7.72
C PRO A 219 -17.11 -0.61 -6.58
N TYR A 220 -18.32 -0.18 -6.25
CA TYR A 220 -18.57 0.81 -5.19
C TYR A 220 -18.89 0.17 -3.84
N ARG A 221 -18.94 -1.13 -3.74
CA ARG A 221 -19.30 -1.85 -2.50
C ARG A 221 -18.33 -1.56 -1.36
N PHE A 222 -17.05 -1.42 -1.67
CA PHE A 222 -15.99 -1.27 -0.67
C PHE A 222 -15.28 0.07 -0.74
N MET A 223 -14.89 0.56 0.42
CA MET A 223 -13.78 1.50 0.60
C MET A 223 -12.54 0.67 0.91
N ILE A 224 -11.45 0.88 0.19
CA ILE A 224 -10.23 0.09 0.32
C ILE A 224 -9.14 0.97 0.89
N ASN A 225 -8.57 0.55 2.03
CA ASN A 225 -7.37 1.12 2.61
C ASN A 225 -6.21 0.14 2.47
N ARG A 226 -5.02 0.63 2.10
CA ARG A 226 -3.79 -0.15 2.17
C ARG A 226 -3.11 0.11 3.51
N ASP A 227 -3.04 -0.90 4.35
CA ASP A 227 -2.57 -0.78 5.73
C ASP A 227 -1.04 -0.80 5.79
N GLU A 228 -0.39 -1.70 5.01
CA GLU A 228 1.07 -1.82 5.01
C GLU A 228 1.59 -2.48 3.73
N VAL A 229 2.87 -2.22 3.42
CA VAL A 229 3.62 -2.85 2.32
C VAL A 229 4.91 -3.45 2.85
N TYR A 230 5.16 -4.70 2.47
CA TYR A 230 6.24 -5.52 3.00
C TYR A 230 7.22 -5.96 1.93
N ALA A 231 8.47 -6.11 2.35
CA ALA A 231 9.48 -6.90 1.66
C ALA A 231 9.47 -8.34 2.16
N ASP A 232 9.88 -9.26 1.28
CA ASP A 232 10.15 -10.64 1.62
C ASP A 232 11.66 -10.82 1.84
N LEU A 233 12.07 -11.12 3.05
CA LEU A 233 13.48 -11.36 3.37
C LEU A 233 13.93 -12.76 2.94
N GLY A 234 13.03 -13.62 2.46
CA GLY A 234 13.33 -14.98 2.00
C GLY A 234 13.85 -15.90 3.10
N GLY A 235 14.22 -17.13 2.72
CA GLY A 235 15.09 -18.01 3.49
C GLY A 235 14.52 -18.54 4.80
N GLU A 236 15.34 -18.53 5.84
CA GLU A 236 15.22 -19.36 7.05
C GLU A 236 14.16 -18.91 8.07
N ARG A 237 13.41 -17.83 7.80
CA ARG A 237 12.37 -17.34 8.72
C ARG A 237 11.02 -17.98 8.39
N PRO A 238 10.50 -18.86 9.25
CA PRO A 238 9.20 -19.47 9.01
C PRO A 238 8.05 -18.47 9.26
N GLY A 239 7.00 -18.58 8.46
CA GLY A 239 5.72 -17.88 8.73
C GLY A 239 5.73 -16.37 8.49
N SER A 240 5.06 -15.63 9.38
CA SER A 240 4.87 -14.18 9.29
C SER A 240 6.16 -13.37 9.42
N ASP A 241 7.18 -13.88 10.08
CA ASP A 241 8.46 -13.20 10.33
C ASP A 241 9.32 -13.02 9.07
N ARG A 242 8.94 -13.66 7.98
CA ARG A 242 9.55 -13.50 6.67
C ARG A 242 9.27 -12.13 6.06
N PHE A 243 8.12 -11.56 6.34
CA PHE A 243 7.68 -10.29 5.79
C PHE A 243 7.96 -9.14 6.76
N VAL A 244 8.72 -8.14 6.29
CA VAL A 244 9.10 -6.96 7.08
C VAL A 244 8.55 -5.70 6.39
N PRO A 245 7.91 -4.78 7.12
CA PRO A 245 7.51 -3.49 6.55
C PRO A 245 8.69 -2.81 5.85
N LEU A 246 8.46 -2.21 4.69
CA LEU A 246 9.55 -1.62 3.89
C LEU A 246 10.40 -0.61 4.66
N ILE A 247 9.81 0.11 5.62
CA ILE A 247 10.55 1.05 6.46
C ILE A 247 11.54 0.34 7.38
N GLY A 248 11.24 -0.89 7.81
CA GLY A 248 12.08 -1.70 8.69
C GLY A 248 13.42 -2.13 8.08
N LEU A 249 13.58 -1.95 6.76
CA LEU A 249 14.85 -2.21 6.05
C LEU A 249 15.81 -1.02 6.08
N GLY A 250 15.39 0.12 6.60
CA GLY A 250 16.19 1.32 6.71
C GLY A 250 16.71 1.53 8.13
N THR A 251 17.72 2.39 8.25
CA THR A 251 18.33 2.82 9.50
C THR A 251 17.83 4.22 9.86
N THR A 252 17.46 4.43 11.12
CA THR A 252 17.13 5.77 11.65
C THR A 252 18.36 6.68 11.51
N MET A 253 18.16 7.88 10.99
CA MET A 253 19.18 8.91 10.84
C MET A 253 19.21 9.80 12.08
N GLU A 254 20.41 10.03 12.63
CA GLU A 254 20.65 10.90 13.80
C GLU A 254 20.81 12.37 13.41
#